data_c128415358760a7aa0c37ca80c053f4b
#
_entry.id   c128415358760a7aa0c37ca80c053f4b
#
_cell.length_a   1.000
_cell.length_b   1.000
_cell.length_c   1.000
_cell.angle_alpha   90.00
_cell.angle_beta   90.00
_cell.angle_gamma   90.00
#
_symmetry.space_group_name_H-M   'P 1'
#
loop_
_entity.id
_entity.type
_entity.pdbx_description
1 polymer ?
#
loop_
_entity_poly.entity_id
_entity_poly.type
_entity_poly.pdbx_seq_one_letter_code
_entity_poly.pdbx_strand_id
1 'polypeptide(L)'
;MALIVHKYGGTSMGSTERIRSVARRVAKWARAGHQMVVVPSAMSGETNRILALAKELAPAGSSAELSRELDMIAATGEQVSVGLLAIA
;
A
#
# COMPACT_ATOMS: atom_id res chain seq x y z
N MET A 1 -26.07 7.51 -6.22
CA MET A 1 -24.61 7.37 -6.48
C MET A 1 -23.84 8.20 -5.47
N ALA A 2 -22.85 7.63 -4.85
CA ALA A 2 -21.98 8.32 -3.90
C ALA A 2 -20.52 8.17 -4.30
N LEU A 3 -19.69 9.07 -3.81
CA LEU A 3 -18.23 8.91 -3.85
C LEU A 3 -17.82 8.26 -2.53
N ILE A 4 -17.23 7.08 -2.63
CA ILE A 4 -16.81 6.30 -1.46
C ILE A 4 -15.29 6.16 -1.47
N VAL A 5 -14.67 6.45 -0.33
CA VAL A 5 -13.22 6.27 -0.15
C VAL A 5 -13.00 5.11 0.81
N HIS A 6 -12.34 4.07 0.33
CA HIS A 6 -11.91 2.94 1.15
C HIS A 6 -10.40 2.98 1.38
N LYS A 7 -9.99 2.88 2.64
CA LYS A 7 -8.60 2.71 3.00
C LYS A 7 -8.39 1.30 3.54
N TYR A 8 -7.40 0.59 3.00
CA TYR A 8 -7.05 -0.75 3.43
C TYR A 8 -5.64 -0.79 4.02
N GLY A 9 -5.53 -1.23 5.26
CA GLY A 9 -4.25 -1.37 5.94
C GLY A 9 -3.45 -2.59 5.49
N GLY A 10 -2.22 -2.71 5.98
CA GLY A 10 -1.30 -3.79 5.60
C GLY A 10 -1.84 -5.19 5.87
N THR A 11 -2.62 -5.36 6.93
CA THR A 11 -3.25 -6.66 7.24
C THR A 11 -4.23 -7.08 6.15
N SER A 12 -5.05 -6.15 5.65
CA SER A 12 -5.98 -6.42 4.55
C SER A 12 -5.27 -6.68 3.23
N MET A 13 -4.04 -6.21 3.09
CA MET A 13 -3.19 -6.39 1.91
C MET A 13 -2.10 -7.44 2.14
N GLY A 14 -2.27 -8.29 3.16
CA GLY A 14 -1.20 -9.18 3.62
C GLY A 14 -0.95 -10.42 2.78
N SER A 15 -1.85 -10.75 1.85
CA SER A 15 -1.71 -11.91 0.97
C SER A 15 -2.52 -11.71 -0.30
N THR A 16 -2.27 -12.56 -1.30
CA THR A 16 -3.04 -12.51 -2.54
C THR A 16 -4.52 -12.80 -2.31
N GLU A 17 -4.85 -13.71 -1.39
CA GLU A 17 -6.24 -13.99 -1.03
C GLU A 17 -6.93 -12.77 -0.43
N ARG A 18 -6.24 -12.06 0.46
CA ARG A 18 -6.78 -10.85 1.08
C ARG A 18 -6.95 -9.73 0.07
N ILE A 19 -6.01 -9.59 -0.86
CA ILE A 19 -6.10 -8.63 -1.96
C ILE A 19 -7.32 -8.95 -2.83
N ARG A 20 -7.56 -10.22 -3.15
CA ARG A 20 -8.77 -10.62 -3.89
C ARG A 20 -10.05 -10.29 -3.14
N SER A 21 -10.06 -10.45 -1.81
CA SER A 21 -11.21 -10.08 -0.98
C SER A 21 -11.47 -8.57 -1.03
N VAL A 22 -10.42 -7.77 -0.98
CA VAL A 22 -10.52 -6.31 -1.15
C VAL A 22 -11.08 -5.97 -2.53
N ALA A 23 -10.56 -6.59 -3.58
CA ALA A 23 -11.02 -6.36 -4.95
C ALA A 23 -12.52 -6.69 -5.11
N ARG A 24 -12.98 -7.79 -4.53
CA ARG A 24 -14.41 -8.16 -4.55
C ARG A 24 -15.28 -7.13 -3.84
N ARG A 25 -14.82 -6.62 -2.72
CA ARG A 25 -15.54 -5.59 -1.96
C ARG A 25 -15.63 -4.29 -2.74
N VAL A 26 -14.53 -3.84 -3.33
CA VAL A 26 -14.50 -2.64 -4.16
C VAL A 26 -15.43 -2.79 -5.37
N ALA A 27 -15.36 -3.94 -6.05
CA ALA A 27 -16.21 -4.23 -7.20
C ALA A 27 -17.70 -4.22 -6.85
N LYS A 28 -18.06 -4.75 -5.67
CA LYS A 28 -19.44 -4.74 -5.19
C LYS A 28 -20.01 -3.33 -5.12
N TRP A 29 -19.29 -2.39 -4.54
CA TRP A 29 -19.75 -1.01 -4.42
C TRP A 29 -19.72 -0.27 -5.75
N ALA A 30 -18.71 -0.52 -6.58
CA ALA A 30 -18.64 0.06 -7.91
C ALA A 30 -19.80 -0.38 -8.78
N ARG A 31 -20.14 -1.67 -8.75
CA ARG A 31 -21.28 -2.23 -9.49
C ARG A 31 -22.63 -1.71 -8.99
N ALA A 32 -22.71 -1.28 -7.75
CA ALA A 32 -23.89 -0.65 -7.19
C ALA A 32 -24.07 0.81 -7.66
N GLY A 33 -23.17 1.31 -8.50
CA GLY A 33 -23.27 2.65 -9.10
C GLY A 33 -22.49 3.72 -8.35
N HIS A 34 -21.64 3.34 -7.38
CA HIS A 34 -20.81 4.29 -6.64
C HIS A 34 -19.48 4.54 -7.33
N GLN A 35 -18.96 5.74 -7.17
CA GLN A 35 -17.58 6.03 -7.52
C GLN A 35 -16.68 5.64 -6.35
N MET A 36 -15.59 4.95 -6.66
CA MET A 36 -14.69 4.42 -5.62
C MET A 36 -13.30 5.05 -5.72
N VAL A 37 -12.79 5.50 -4.59
CA VAL A 37 -11.37 5.83 -4.41
C VAL A 37 -10.80 4.84 -3.41
N VAL A 38 -9.78 4.10 -3.82
CA VAL A 38 -9.20 3.05 -2.99
C VAL A 38 -7.76 3.40 -2.66
N VAL A 39 -7.43 3.40 -1.38
CA VAL A 39 -6.10 3.74 -0.87
C VAL A 39 -5.53 2.53 -0.14
N PRO A 40 -4.82 1.63 -0.82
CA PRO A 40 -4.19 0.48 -0.17
C PRO A 40 -2.86 0.86 0.47
N SER A 41 -2.56 0.24 1.60
CA SER A 41 -1.22 0.28 2.20
C SER A 41 -0.32 -0.77 1.56
N ALA A 42 0.99 -0.69 1.83
CA ALA A 42 1.91 -1.77 1.50
C ALA A 42 1.45 -3.09 2.13
N MET A 43 1.87 -4.21 1.59
CA MET A 43 1.60 -5.51 2.17
C MET A 43 2.18 -5.61 3.58
N SER A 44 1.55 -6.42 4.42
CA SER A 44 1.95 -6.57 5.83
C SER A 44 3.45 -6.87 5.97
N GLY A 45 4.14 -6.07 6.78
CA GLY A 45 5.58 -6.22 7.01
C GLY A 45 6.48 -5.66 5.92
N GLU A 46 5.96 -5.28 4.78
CA GLU A 46 6.76 -4.88 3.62
C GLU A 46 7.47 -3.54 3.86
N THR A 47 6.79 -2.56 4.42
CA THR A 47 7.40 -1.27 4.74
C THR A 47 8.55 -1.44 5.73
N ASN A 48 8.35 -2.26 6.78
CA ASN A 48 9.39 -2.53 7.77
C ASN A 48 10.59 -3.25 7.15
N ARG A 49 10.35 -4.19 6.25
CA ARG A 49 11.41 -4.89 5.52
C ARG A 49 12.27 -3.94 4.71
N ILE A 50 11.63 -3.06 3.96
CA ILE A 50 12.32 -2.09 3.10
C ILE A 50 13.10 -1.08 3.93
N LEU A 51 12.52 -0.56 5.00
CA LEU A 51 13.18 0.39 5.88
C LEU A 51 14.36 -0.24 6.62
N ALA A 52 14.28 -1.51 6.97
CA ALA A 52 15.38 -2.24 7.57
C ALA A 52 16.59 -2.33 6.63
N LEU A 53 16.37 -2.58 5.34
CA LEU A 53 17.43 -2.58 4.34
C LEU A 53 18.12 -1.20 4.24
N ALA A 54 17.31 -0.13 4.23
CA ALA A 54 17.83 1.22 4.20
C ALA A 54 18.69 1.53 5.43
N LYS A 55 18.26 1.06 6.60
CA LYS A 55 18.97 1.26 7.85
C LYS A 55 20.35 0.57 7.87
N GLU A 56 20.48 -0.59 7.25
CA GLU A 56 21.76 -1.28 7.11
C GLU A 56 22.76 -0.49 6.27
N LEU A 57 22.26 0.26 5.28
CA LEU A 57 23.11 1.02 4.36
C LEU A 57 23.38 2.46 4.84
N ALA A 58 22.56 2.98 5.75
CA ALA A 58 22.67 4.36 6.19
C ALA A 58 23.90 4.56 7.10
N PRO A 59 24.72 5.59 6.85
CA PRO A 59 25.80 5.93 7.77
C PRO A 59 25.29 6.36 9.14
N ALA A 60 26.04 6.11 10.18
CA ALA A 60 25.72 6.58 11.53
C ALA A 60 25.62 8.12 11.54
N GLY A 61 24.57 8.66 12.15
CA GLY A 61 24.36 10.10 12.23
C GLY A 61 23.69 10.72 11.00
N SER A 62 23.30 9.92 10.02
CA SER A 62 22.52 10.38 8.88
C SER A 62 21.19 10.94 9.32
N SER A 63 20.75 12.06 8.73
CA SER A 63 19.59 12.81 9.17
C SER A 63 18.63 13.13 8.00
N ALA A 64 18.29 14.40 7.85
CA ALA A 64 17.26 14.87 6.91
C ALA A 64 17.52 14.50 5.44
N GLU A 65 18.75 14.38 5.01
CA GLU A 65 19.08 13.98 3.65
C GLU A 65 18.58 12.57 3.33
N LEU A 66 18.59 11.71 4.33
CA LEU A 66 18.13 10.33 4.21
C LEU A 66 16.59 10.23 4.15
N SER A 67 15.87 11.19 4.76
CA SER A 67 14.41 11.16 4.83
C SER A 67 13.75 11.13 3.45
N ARG A 68 14.30 11.85 2.50
CA ARG A 68 13.78 11.90 1.13
C ARG A 68 13.87 10.55 0.44
N GLU A 69 14.98 9.87 0.60
CA GLU A 69 15.19 8.54 0.03
C GLU A 69 14.33 7.50 0.75
N LEU A 70 14.19 7.61 2.06
CA LEU A 70 13.29 6.72 2.83
C LEU A 70 11.85 6.85 2.38
N ASP A 71 11.37 8.08 2.15
CA ASP A 71 10.01 8.29 1.66
C ASP A 71 9.80 7.64 0.30
N MET A 72 10.75 7.79 -0.60
CA MET A 72 10.69 7.19 -1.93
C MET A 72 10.67 5.66 -1.84
N ILE A 73 11.55 5.07 -1.02
CA ILE A 73 11.63 3.63 -0.84
C ILE A 73 10.33 3.09 -0.23
N ALA A 74 9.82 3.73 0.81
CA ALA A 74 8.58 3.33 1.46
C ALA A 74 7.39 3.37 0.49
N ALA A 75 7.33 4.36 -0.38
CA ALA A 75 6.27 4.50 -1.38
C ALA A 75 6.22 3.33 -2.37
N THR A 76 7.35 2.68 -2.64
CA THR A 76 7.38 1.53 -3.57
C THR A 76 6.52 0.37 -3.08
N GLY A 77 6.47 0.12 -1.77
CA GLY A 77 5.62 -0.92 -1.20
C GLY A 77 4.14 -0.65 -1.43
N GLU A 78 3.73 0.60 -1.30
CA GLU A 78 2.35 1.00 -1.58
C GLU A 78 2.03 0.91 -3.06
N GLN A 79 2.96 1.27 -3.94
CA GLN A 79 2.81 1.15 -5.39
C GLN A 79 2.62 -0.30 -5.82
N VAL A 80 3.35 -1.23 -5.20
CA VAL A 80 3.17 -2.66 -5.44
C VAL A 80 1.74 -3.08 -5.08
N SER A 81 1.24 -2.67 -3.93
CA SER A 81 -0.13 -2.99 -3.51
C SER A 81 -1.18 -2.43 -4.46
N VAL A 82 -1.01 -1.20 -4.93
CA VAL A 82 -1.91 -0.58 -5.91
C VAL A 82 -1.94 -1.41 -7.20
N GLY A 83 -0.78 -1.80 -7.71
CA GLY A 83 -0.69 -2.60 -8.94
C GLY A 83 -1.33 -3.97 -8.78
N LEU A 84 -1.06 -4.65 -7.68
CA LEU A 84 -1.64 -5.98 -7.42
C LEU A 84 -3.15 -5.92 -7.27
N LEU A 85 -3.67 -4.91 -6.59
CA LEU A 85 -5.12 -4.73 -6.43
C LEU A 85 -5.78 -4.44 -7.78
N ALA A 86 -5.15 -3.64 -8.63
CA ALA A 86 -5.67 -3.32 -9.96
C ALA A 86 -5.74 -4.57 -10.85
N ILE A 87 -4.78 -5.48 -10.74
CA ILE A 87 -4.80 -6.76 -11.45
C ILE A 87 -5.95 -7.63 -10.96
N ALA A 88 -6.18 -7.64 -9.67
CA ALA A 88 -7.26 -8.40 -9.09
C ALA A 88 -8.62 -7.75 -9.39
#